data_c23664bdfc8a446c0caab22faf8f4c0d
#
_entry.id   c23664bdfc8a446c0caab22faf8f4c0d
#
_cell.length_a   1.000
_cell.length_b   1.000
_cell.length_c   1.000
_cell.angle_alpha   90.00
_cell.angle_beta   90.00
_cell.angle_gamma   90.00
#
_symmetry.space_group_name_H-M   'P 1'
#
loop_
_entity.id
_entity.type
_entity.pdbx_description
1 polymer ?
#
loop_
_entity_poly.entity_id
_entity_poly.type
_entity_poly.pdbx_seq_one_letter_code
_entity_poly.pdbx_strand_id
1 'polypeptide(L)'
;VWIPAETVAGFIREVLKLRGAAVQYLAKAGTWSVQVNKYEAQGNVTCSQEFGTARMNAIELVLCALNVQTPTVRDPHPERDTYVVNNTETVAAREKLGMLKERFATWAYEDPERRERLCRIYNDLFNCSRQREFDGSHLKLPGFSRCFELHAHQRNAIWRIVQSGNIGLFHAVGAGKT
;
A
#
# COMPACT_ATOMS: atom_id res chain seq x y z
N VAL A 1 -7.83 -1.07 1.73
CA VAL A 1 -7.51 -1.62 0.41
C VAL A 1 -7.96 -0.62 -0.63
N TRP A 2 -7.04 -0.12 -1.46
CA TRP A 2 -7.37 0.92 -2.44
C TRP A 2 -7.40 0.40 -3.89
N ILE A 3 -6.64 -0.66 -4.19
CA ILE A 3 -6.65 -1.26 -5.54
C ILE A 3 -7.93 -2.09 -5.71
N PRO A 4 -8.73 -1.85 -6.77
CA PRO A 4 -9.93 -2.63 -7.04
C PRO A 4 -9.61 -4.10 -7.35
N ALA A 5 -10.47 -5.02 -6.89
CA ALA A 5 -10.33 -6.46 -7.15
C ALA A 5 -10.30 -6.78 -8.66
N GLU A 6 -11.05 -6.02 -9.46
CA GLU A 6 -11.06 -6.13 -10.92
C GLU A 6 -9.70 -5.85 -11.56
N THR A 7 -8.93 -4.90 -11.00
CA THR A 7 -7.57 -4.60 -11.48
C THR A 7 -6.65 -5.78 -11.25
N VAL A 8 -6.74 -6.41 -10.07
CA VAL A 8 -5.95 -7.62 -9.77
C VAL A 8 -6.37 -8.79 -10.68
N ALA A 9 -7.68 -8.98 -10.88
CA ALA A 9 -8.20 -9.99 -11.81
C ALA A 9 -7.74 -9.75 -13.25
N GLY A 10 -7.69 -8.48 -13.69
CA GLY A 10 -7.12 -8.06 -14.97
C GLY A 10 -5.65 -8.46 -15.11
N PHE A 11 -4.84 -8.18 -14.10
CA PHE A 11 -3.43 -8.58 -14.06
C PHE A 11 -3.25 -10.10 -14.20
N ILE A 12 -4.01 -10.88 -13.44
CA ILE A 12 -3.95 -12.34 -13.51
C ILE A 12 -4.31 -12.84 -14.91
N ARG A 13 -5.31 -12.24 -15.55
CA ARG A 13 -5.75 -12.61 -16.90
C ARG A 13 -4.74 -12.24 -17.98
N GLU A 14 -4.21 -11.02 -17.93
CA GLU A 14 -3.34 -10.48 -18.99
C GLU A 14 -1.89 -10.93 -18.84
N VAL A 15 -1.34 -10.90 -17.63
CA VAL A 15 0.08 -11.22 -17.39
C VAL A 15 0.26 -12.69 -17.09
N LEU A 16 -0.53 -13.28 -16.20
CA LEU A 16 -0.44 -14.70 -15.88
C LEU A 16 -1.21 -15.59 -16.86
N LYS A 17 -1.93 -14.99 -17.83
CA LYS A 17 -2.65 -15.69 -18.91
C LYS A 17 -3.64 -16.75 -18.40
N LEU A 18 -4.28 -16.49 -17.25
CA LEU A 18 -5.32 -17.34 -16.69
C LEU A 18 -6.70 -16.78 -16.97
N ARG A 19 -7.58 -17.60 -17.55
CA ARG A 19 -8.91 -17.17 -17.98
C ARG A 19 -9.85 -17.18 -16.79
N GLY A 20 -10.48 -17.07 -16.11
CA GLY A 20 -11.52 -17.22 -15.10
C GLY A 20 -11.05 -16.91 -13.68
N ALA A 21 -10.14 -15.96 -13.52
CA ALA A 21 -9.71 -15.53 -12.19
C ALA A 21 -10.80 -14.70 -11.50
N ALA A 22 -11.29 -15.16 -10.36
CA ALA A 22 -12.15 -14.40 -9.46
C ALA A 22 -11.34 -13.92 -8.26
N VAL A 23 -11.29 -12.61 -8.06
CA VAL A 23 -10.58 -11.96 -6.97
C VAL A 23 -11.59 -11.23 -6.10
N GLN A 24 -11.56 -11.46 -4.79
CA GLN A 24 -12.47 -10.85 -3.84
C GLN A 24 -11.72 -10.41 -2.59
N TYR A 25 -12.09 -9.27 -2.04
CA TYR A 25 -11.67 -8.84 -0.72
C TYR A 25 -12.75 -9.13 0.31
N LEU A 26 -12.44 -9.92 1.30
CA LEU A 26 -13.33 -10.31 2.38
C LEU A 26 -13.18 -9.30 3.52
N ALA A 27 -13.98 -8.25 3.50
CA ALA A 27 -13.88 -7.13 4.45
C ALA A 27 -13.98 -7.56 5.93
N LYS A 28 -14.80 -8.57 6.23
CA LYS A 28 -14.95 -9.10 7.60
C LYS A 28 -13.70 -9.80 8.12
N ALA A 29 -12.94 -10.45 7.23
CA ALA A 29 -11.71 -11.17 7.57
C ALA A 29 -10.45 -10.32 7.32
N GLY A 30 -10.57 -9.20 6.62
CA GLY A 30 -9.44 -8.36 6.24
C GLY A 30 -8.50 -9.03 5.23
N THR A 31 -8.96 -10.05 4.50
CA THR A 31 -8.12 -10.88 3.63
C THR A 31 -8.65 -10.91 2.20
N TRP A 32 -7.70 -11.10 1.28
CA TRP A 32 -8.00 -11.36 -0.12
C TRP A 32 -8.16 -12.84 -0.39
N SER A 33 -9.07 -13.17 -1.29
CA SER A 33 -9.26 -14.51 -1.85
C SER A 33 -9.12 -14.44 -3.36
N VAL A 34 -8.36 -15.38 -3.91
CA VAL A 34 -8.15 -15.55 -5.36
C VAL A 34 -8.59 -16.95 -5.72
N GLN A 35 -9.56 -17.06 -6.60
CA GLN A 35 -10.05 -18.33 -7.12
C GLN A 35 -9.70 -18.44 -8.60
N VAL A 36 -9.00 -19.49 -8.95
CA VAL A 36 -8.60 -19.83 -10.33
C VAL A 36 -8.77 -21.32 -10.56
N ASN A 37 -8.86 -21.73 -11.80
CA ASN A 37 -8.80 -23.14 -12.15
C ASN A 37 -7.39 -23.68 -11.84
N LYS A 38 -7.28 -24.57 -10.85
CA LYS A 38 -5.99 -25.14 -10.40
C LYS A 38 -5.23 -25.87 -11.52
N TYR A 39 -5.93 -26.59 -12.37
CA TYR A 39 -5.33 -27.32 -13.48
C TYR A 39 -4.76 -26.36 -14.53
N GLU A 40 -5.46 -25.28 -14.84
CA GLU A 40 -4.98 -24.24 -15.73
C GLU A 40 -3.73 -23.54 -15.16
N ALA A 41 -3.73 -23.21 -13.86
CA ALA A 41 -2.60 -22.58 -13.21
C ALA A 41 -1.36 -23.48 -13.12
N GLN A 42 -1.53 -24.78 -12.89
CA GLN A 42 -0.42 -25.75 -12.84
C GLN A 42 0.16 -26.04 -14.23
N GLY A 43 -0.68 -26.11 -15.25
CA GLY A 43 -0.25 -26.35 -16.64
C GLY A 43 0.35 -25.12 -17.34
N ASN A 44 0.22 -23.93 -16.73
CA ASN A 44 0.69 -22.70 -17.32
C ASN A 44 2.15 -22.41 -16.95
N VAL A 45 3.02 -22.35 -17.97
CA VAL A 45 4.47 -22.10 -17.82
C VAL A 45 4.73 -20.73 -17.14
N THR A 46 3.96 -19.71 -17.46
CA THR A 46 4.09 -18.39 -16.84
C THR A 46 3.83 -18.46 -15.32
N CYS A 47 2.85 -19.25 -14.90
CA CYS A 47 2.50 -19.40 -13.48
C CYS A 47 3.45 -20.32 -12.71
N SER A 48 4.01 -21.35 -13.37
CA SER A 48 4.80 -22.38 -12.72
C SER A 48 6.31 -22.10 -12.75
N GLN A 49 6.81 -21.43 -13.82
CA GLN A 49 8.25 -21.22 -14.03
C GLN A 49 8.66 -19.75 -14.05
N GLU A 50 7.94 -18.91 -14.80
CA GLU A 50 8.32 -17.50 -14.94
C GLU A 50 8.10 -16.73 -13.64
N PHE A 51 6.88 -16.75 -13.09
CA PHE A 51 6.49 -16.05 -11.85
C PHE A 51 6.23 -16.99 -10.67
N GLY A 52 6.47 -18.29 -10.83
CA GLY A 52 6.33 -19.29 -9.77
C GLY A 52 7.60 -20.10 -9.58
N THR A 53 7.55 -20.99 -8.59
CA THR A 53 8.53 -22.03 -8.33
C THR A 53 7.87 -23.40 -8.39
N ALA A 54 8.65 -24.47 -8.37
CA ALA A 54 8.12 -25.83 -8.31
C ALA A 54 7.23 -26.11 -7.07
N ARG A 55 7.41 -25.34 -6.00
CA ARG A 55 6.73 -25.51 -4.71
C ARG A 55 5.61 -24.49 -4.47
N MET A 56 5.70 -23.31 -5.06
CA MET A 56 4.70 -22.24 -4.96
C MET A 56 4.43 -21.65 -6.33
N ASN A 57 3.22 -21.73 -6.81
CA ASN A 57 2.84 -21.15 -8.08
C ASN A 57 2.62 -19.62 -7.97
N ALA A 58 2.54 -18.93 -9.12
CA ALA A 58 2.35 -17.48 -9.15
C ALA A 58 1.07 -17.02 -8.43
N ILE A 59 0.00 -17.81 -8.44
CA ILE A 59 -1.27 -17.45 -7.77
C ILE A 59 -1.11 -17.46 -6.25
N GLU A 60 -0.39 -18.42 -5.70
CA GLU A 60 -0.08 -18.47 -4.27
C GLU A 60 0.78 -17.27 -3.88
N LEU A 61 1.74 -16.89 -4.73
CA LEU A 61 2.57 -15.69 -4.52
C LEU A 61 1.75 -14.39 -4.64
N VAL A 62 0.81 -14.29 -5.58
CA VAL A 62 -0.14 -13.18 -5.66
C VAL A 62 -0.95 -13.08 -4.39
N LEU A 63 -1.46 -14.21 -3.89
CA LEU A 63 -2.24 -14.24 -2.65
C LEU A 63 -1.40 -13.80 -1.43
N CYS A 64 -0.13 -14.24 -1.35
CA CYS A 64 0.82 -13.75 -0.36
C CYS A 64 1.03 -12.24 -0.46
N ALA A 65 1.21 -11.71 -1.68
CA ALA A 65 1.38 -10.27 -1.91
C ALA A 65 0.18 -9.46 -1.44
N LEU A 66 -1.03 -9.90 -1.81
CA LEU A 66 -2.28 -9.23 -1.48
C LEU A 66 -2.56 -9.22 0.03
N ASN A 67 -2.21 -10.29 0.72
CA ASN A 67 -2.40 -10.42 2.17
C ASN A 67 -1.18 -9.96 2.99
N VAL A 68 -0.19 -9.34 2.35
CA VAL A 68 1.04 -8.84 2.99
C VAL A 68 1.77 -9.97 3.76
N GLN A 69 1.72 -11.19 3.23
CA GLN A 69 2.37 -12.35 3.81
C GLN A 69 3.71 -12.61 3.13
N THR A 70 4.67 -13.08 3.90
CA THR A 70 5.97 -13.51 3.37
C THR A 70 5.90 -14.98 2.99
N PRO A 71 6.17 -15.37 1.73
CA PRO A 71 6.16 -16.75 1.33
C PRO A 71 7.21 -17.55 2.12
N THR A 72 6.81 -18.72 2.58
CA THR A 72 7.66 -19.63 3.33
C THR A 72 7.36 -21.06 2.90
N VAL A 73 8.35 -21.74 2.33
CA VAL A 73 8.26 -23.15 1.92
C VAL A 73 8.72 -24.02 3.07
N ARG A 74 7.94 -25.04 3.37
CA ARG A 74 8.22 -25.98 4.44
C ARG A 74 8.22 -27.41 3.91
N ASP A 75 9.16 -28.21 4.38
CA ASP A 75 9.25 -29.62 4.10
C ASP A 75 8.93 -30.45 5.36
N PRO A 76 8.34 -31.63 5.22
CA PRO A 76 8.09 -32.51 6.36
C PRO A 76 9.44 -32.96 6.96
N HIS A 77 9.53 -32.96 8.27
CA HIS A 77 10.71 -33.50 8.95
C HIS A 77 10.73 -35.02 8.84
N PRO A 78 11.88 -35.65 8.48
CA PRO A 78 11.94 -37.10 8.22
C PRO A 78 11.61 -37.96 9.43
N GLU A 79 11.84 -37.46 10.65
CA GLU A 79 11.69 -38.28 11.90
C GLU A 79 10.64 -37.74 12.87
N ARG A 80 10.02 -36.60 12.57
CA ARG A 80 9.05 -35.93 13.46
C ARG A 80 7.85 -35.51 12.66
N ASP A 81 6.68 -35.52 13.24
CA ASP A 81 5.44 -34.99 12.65
C ASP A 81 5.41 -33.45 12.73
N THR A 82 6.48 -32.83 12.19
CA THR A 82 6.70 -31.40 12.18
C THR A 82 7.21 -30.97 10.80
N TYR A 83 7.09 -29.67 10.49
CA TYR A 83 7.58 -29.11 9.26
C TYR A 83 8.80 -28.22 9.51
N VAL A 84 9.82 -28.33 8.66
CA VAL A 84 11.04 -27.52 8.69
C VAL A 84 11.05 -26.57 7.51
N VAL A 85 11.51 -25.33 7.72
CA VAL A 85 11.62 -24.33 6.64
C VAL A 85 12.72 -24.73 5.69
N ASN A 86 12.38 -24.86 4.41
CA ASN A 86 13.34 -24.98 3.33
C ASN A 86 13.82 -23.58 2.92
N ASN A 87 15.03 -23.22 3.34
CA ASN A 87 15.56 -21.88 3.09
C ASN A 87 15.77 -21.60 1.61
N THR A 88 16.27 -22.56 0.84
CA THR A 88 16.56 -22.39 -0.60
C THR A 88 15.27 -22.10 -1.38
N GLU A 89 14.25 -22.94 -1.20
CA GLU A 89 12.96 -22.76 -1.86
C GLU A 89 12.22 -21.50 -1.37
N THR A 90 12.40 -21.14 -0.10
CA THR A 90 11.82 -19.92 0.47
C THR A 90 12.45 -18.66 -0.15
N VAL A 91 13.77 -18.64 -0.34
CA VAL A 91 14.47 -17.52 -1.00
C VAL A 91 14.00 -17.41 -2.45
N ALA A 92 13.97 -18.52 -3.20
CA ALA A 92 13.48 -18.55 -4.57
C ALA A 92 12.03 -18.02 -4.70
N ALA A 93 11.14 -18.43 -3.77
CA ALA A 93 9.77 -17.93 -3.76
C ALA A 93 9.69 -16.43 -3.47
N ARG A 94 10.55 -15.90 -2.60
CA ARG A 94 10.63 -14.44 -2.32
C ARG A 94 11.15 -13.64 -3.49
N GLU A 95 12.13 -14.14 -4.23
CA GLU A 95 12.62 -13.51 -5.46
C GLU A 95 11.53 -13.45 -6.51
N LYS A 96 10.80 -14.56 -6.73
CA LYS A 96 9.66 -14.59 -7.65
C LYS A 96 8.55 -13.65 -7.24
N LEU A 97 8.28 -13.52 -5.94
CA LEU A 97 7.34 -12.53 -5.42
C LEU A 97 7.79 -11.09 -5.71
N GLY A 98 9.08 -10.80 -5.60
CA GLY A 98 9.68 -9.51 -5.99
C GLY A 98 9.43 -9.20 -7.45
N MET A 99 9.80 -10.11 -8.36
CA MET A 99 9.57 -9.99 -9.79
C MET A 99 8.08 -9.76 -10.14
N LEU A 100 7.20 -10.47 -9.46
CA LEU A 100 5.76 -10.36 -9.67
C LEU A 100 5.21 -9.00 -9.22
N LYS A 101 5.70 -8.44 -8.11
CA LYS A 101 5.36 -7.08 -7.65
C LYS A 101 5.85 -6.02 -8.63
N GLU A 102 7.07 -6.12 -9.12
CA GLU A 102 7.63 -5.21 -10.12
C GLU A 102 6.84 -5.27 -11.43
N ARG A 103 6.51 -6.48 -11.89
CA ARG A 103 5.69 -6.66 -13.09
C ARG A 103 4.28 -6.08 -12.92
N PHE A 104 3.68 -6.25 -11.74
CA PHE A 104 2.38 -5.64 -11.45
C PHE A 104 2.46 -4.11 -11.48
N ALA A 105 3.49 -3.53 -10.86
CA ALA A 105 3.68 -2.07 -10.84
C ALA A 105 3.83 -1.52 -12.27
N THR A 106 4.65 -2.16 -13.11
CA THR A 106 4.83 -1.77 -14.51
C THR A 106 3.51 -1.89 -15.27
N TRP A 107 2.87 -3.06 -15.22
CA TRP A 107 1.61 -3.34 -15.92
C TRP A 107 0.49 -2.38 -15.51
N ALA A 108 0.40 -2.02 -14.24
CA ALA A 108 -0.64 -1.12 -13.72
C ALA A 108 -0.63 0.25 -14.39
N TYR A 109 0.54 0.71 -14.86
CA TYR A 109 0.73 2.01 -15.49
C TYR A 109 0.99 1.97 -17.00
N GLU A 110 1.12 0.78 -17.62
CA GLU A 110 1.28 0.62 -19.08
C GLU A 110 0.07 1.15 -19.85
N ASP A 111 -1.14 0.84 -19.40
CA ASP A 111 -2.37 1.30 -20.02
C ASP A 111 -2.80 2.67 -19.47
N PRO A 112 -2.99 3.70 -20.32
CA PRO A 112 -3.37 5.05 -19.91
C PRO A 112 -4.69 5.12 -19.14
N GLU A 113 -5.72 4.38 -19.56
CA GLU A 113 -7.03 4.41 -18.92
C GLU A 113 -6.97 3.77 -17.52
N ARG A 114 -6.28 2.64 -17.40
CA ARG A 114 -6.04 1.98 -16.12
C ARG A 114 -5.25 2.86 -15.16
N ARG A 115 -4.20 3.50 -15.66
CA ARG A 115 -3.38 4.45 -14.90
C ARG A 115 -4.21 5.61 -14.38
N GLU A 116 -5.00 6.28 -15.24
CA GLU A 116 -5.85 7.40 -14.85
C GLU A 116 -6.86 6.98 -13.78
N ARG A 117 -7.52 5.84 -13.97
CA ARG A 117 -8.48 5.28 -13.02
C ARG A 117 -7.84 5.02 -11.65
N LEU A 118 -6.66 4.39 -11.62
CA LEU A 118 -5.95 4.09 -10.36
C LEU A 118 -5.46 5.37 -9.67
N CYS A 119 -4.93 6.34 -10.42
CA CYS A 119 -4.51 7.63 -9.88
C CYS A 119 -5.70 8.39 -9.28
N ARG A 120 -6.87 8.38 -9.93
CA ARG A 120 -8.09 9.00 -9.40
C ARG A 120 -8.51 8.36 -8.08
N ILE A 121 -8.63 7.03 -8.05
CA ILE A 121 -9.00 6.30 -6.83
C ILE A 121 -8.02 6.59 -5.68
N TYR A 122 -6.72 6.60 -5.96
CA TYR A 122 -5.71 6.90 -4.96
C TYR A 122 -5.83 8.33 -4.44
N ASN A 123 -5.99 9.30 -5.32
CA ASN A 123 -6.13 10.70 -4.96
C ASN A 123 -7.41 10.96 -4.14
N ASP A 124 -8.53 10.35 -4.53
CA ASP A 124 -9.79 10.49 -3.81
C ASP A 124 -9.74 9.90 -2.39
N LEU A 125 -8.96 8.83 -2.19
CA LEU A 125 -8.83 8.18 -0.88
C LEU A 125 -7.77 8.80 0.02
N PHE A 126 -6.63 9.23 -0.53
CA PHE A 126 -5.46 9.61 0.27
C PHE A 126 -5.06 11.08 0.12
N ASN A 127 -5.38 11.73 -1.00
CA ASN A 127 -4.99 13.10 -1.27
C ASN A 127 -6.17 14.09 -1.20
N CYS A 128 -7.35 13.66 -0.79
CA CYS A 128 -8.52 14.52 -0.62
C CYS A 128 -8.45 15.42 0.61
N SER A 129 -7.58 15.10 1.58
CA SER A 129 -7.39 15.89 2.79
C SER A 129 -6.17 16.78 2.66
N ARG A 130 -6.38 18.10 2.62
CA ARG A 130 -5.30 19.08 2.80
C ARG A 130 -5.23 19.53 4.25
N GLN A 131 -4.02 19.59 4.79
CA GLN A 131 -3.82 20.25 6.07
C GLN A 131 -4.22 21.72 5.92
N ARG A 132 -5.06 22.19 6.86
CA ARG A 132 -5.46 23.58 6.89
C ARG A 132 -4.27 24.45 7.26
N GLU A 133 -3.91 25.37 6.37
CA GLU A 133 -2.89 26.37 6.63
C GLU A 133 -3.54 27.59 7.26
N PHE A 134 -2.87 28.14 8.25
CA PHE A 134 -3.35 29.32 8.97
C PHE A 134 -2.35 30.45 8.69
N ASP A 135 -2.74 31.41 7.88
CA ASP A 135 -1.97 32.63 7.64
C ASP A 135 -2.45 33.74 8.56
N GLY A 136 -1.61 34.06 9.55
CA GLY A 136 -1.87 35.13 10.52
C GLY A 136 -1.24 36.47 10.12
N SER A 137 -0.77 36.64 8.90
CA SER A 137 -0.10 37.89 8.43
C SER A 137 -1.00 39.13 8.54
N HIS A 138 -2.32 38.94 8.35
CA HIS A 138 -3.32 40.01 8.41
C HIS A 138 -3.71 40.43 9.84
N LEU A 139 -3.25 39.71 10.88
CA LEU A 139 -3.62 40.01 12.26
C LEU A 139 -3.07 41.35 12.71
N LYS A 140 -3.95 42.24 13.17
CA LYS A 140 -3.64 43.43 13.91
C LYS A 140 -3.84 43.13 15.41
N LEU A 141 -2.82 43.30 16.20
CA LEU A 141 -2.81 42.97 17.63
C LEU A 141 -2.77 44.30 18.43
N PRO A 142 -3.92 44.97 18.62
CA PRO A 142 -3.98 46.18 19.39
C PRO A 142 -3.66 45.86 20.85
N GLY A 143 -2.74 46.60 21.46
CA GLY A 143 -2.28 46.37 22.83
C GLY A 143 -1.03 45.50 22.95
N PHE A 144 -0.54 44.92 21.84
CA PHE A 144 0.75 44.26 21.86
C PHE A 144 1.90 45.29 21.92
N SER A 145 2.96 44.93 22.66
CA SER A 145 4.12 45.82 22.83
C SER A 145 4.79 46.13 21.47
N ARG A 146 5.07 47.41 21.20
CA ARG A 146 5.75 47.84 19.98
C ARG A 146 7.24 47.47 19.97
N CYS A 147 7.77 47.03 21.11
CA CYS A 147 9.16 46.61 21.23
C CYS A 147 9.46 45.22 20.65
N PHE A 148 8.43 44.45 20.32
CA PHE A 148 8.55 43.10 19.82
C PHE A 148 7.81 42.92 18.50
N GLU A 149 8.47 42.29 17.54
CA GLU A 149 7.85 41.80 16.33
C GLU A 149 7.60 40.29 16.42
N LEU A 150 6.36 39.89 16.19
CA LEU A 150 6.03 38.47 16.15
C LEU A 150 6.52 37.86 14.84
N HIS A 151 7.17 36.71 14.96
CA HIS A 151 7.54 35.90 13.80
C HIS A 151 6.29 35.33 13.09
N ALA A 152 6.43 34.99 11.82
CA ALA A 152 5.33 34.47 11.01
C ALA A 152 4.66 33.24 11.66
N HIS A 153 5.43 32.28 12.19
CA HIS A 153 4.91 31.08 12.87
C HIS A 153 4.11 31.43 14.15
N GLN A 154 4.46 32.50 14.85
CA GLN A 154 3.71 32.95 16.05
C GLN A 154 2.38 33.59 15.64
N ARG A 155 2.34 34.42 14.61
CA ARG A 155 1.10 35.00 14.04
C ARG A 155 0.16 33.91 13.54
N ASN A 156 0.70 32.91 12.83
CA ASN A 156 -0.05 31.76 12.35
C ASN A 156 -0.62 30.92 13.51
N ALA A 157 0.15 30.74 14.58
CA ALA A 157 -0.33 30.06 15.80
C ALA A 157 -1.48 30.83 16.46
N ILE A 158 -1.37 32.15 16.61
CA ILE A 158 -2.45 33.01 17.14
C ILE A 158 -3.70 32.88 16.28
N TRP A 159 -3.58 32.99 14.96
CA TRP A 159 -4.70 32.84 14.04
C TRP A 159 -5.38 31.47 14.17
N ARG A 160 -4.59 30.43 14.27
CA ARG A 160 -5.08 29.07 14.49
C ARG A 160 -5.86 28.94 15.81
N ILE A 161 -5.37 29.53 16.91
CA ILE A 161 -6.05 29.54 18.21
C ILE A 161 -7.41 30.24 18.10
N VAL A 162 -7.43 31.43 17.49
CA VAL A 162 -8.67 32.21 17.31
C VAL A 162 -9.73 31.44 16.54
N GLN A 163 -9.32 30.68 15.51
CA GLN A 163 -10.26 29.93 14.69
C GLN A 163 -10.67 28.58 15.24
N SER A 164 -9.82 27.92 16.02
CA SER A 164 -10.02 26.52 16.43
C SER A 164 -10.43 26.36 17.90
N GLY A 165 -10.39 27.41 18.70
CA GLY A 165 -10.67 27.34 20.16
C GLY A 165 -9.55 26.62 20.91
N ASN A 166 -9.66 25.32 21.09
CA ASN A 166 -8.65 24.52 21.80
C ASN A 166 -7.65 23.90 20.85
N ILE A 167 -6.35 24.17 21.01
CA ILE A 167 -5.28 23.60 20.19
C ILE A 167 -4.05 23.27 21.01
N GLY A 168 -3.26 22.31 20.53
CA GLY A 168 -1.89 22.06 21.01
C GLY A 168 -0.86 22.75 20.11
N LEU A 169 0.09 23.48 20.72
CA LEU A 169 1.22 24.10 20.01
C LEU A 169 2.49 23.28 20.25
N PHE A 170 2.86 22.47 19.26
CA PHE A 170 4.04 21.59 19.30
C PHE A 170 5.25 22.21 18.58
N HIS A 171 5.54 23.46 18.86
CA HIS A 171 6.72 24.14 18.31
C HIS A 171 7.98 23.70 19.03
N ALA A 172 9.13 23.81 18.36
CA ALA A 172 10.43 23.51 18.92
C ALA A 172 10.72 24.37 20.17
N VAL A 173 11.61 23.88 21.03
CA VAL A 173 12.09 24.64 22.20
C VAL A 173 12.77 25.92 21.69
N GLY A 174 12.49 27.07 22.37
CA GLY A 174 13.04 28.36 21.94
C GLY A 174 12.24 29.10 20.85
N ALA A 175 11.14 28.54 20.35
CA ALA A 175 10.29 29.20 19.33
C ALA A 175 9.43 30.36 19.87
N GLY A 176 9.63 30.80 21.12
CA GLY A 176 8.88 31.93 21.70
C GLY A 176 7.39 31.64 21.90
N LYS A 177 7.06 30.51 22.50
CA LYS A 177 5.67 30.12 22.79
C LYS A 177 5.05 30.92 23.95
N THR A 178 5.88 31.38 24.87
CA THR A 178 5.52 32.16 26.07
C THR A 178 5.80 33.64 25.86
#